data_c1fb07c38e0fd4b03147d6e1cee905a8
#
_entry.id   c1fb07c38e0fd4b03147d6e1cee905a8
#
_cell.length_a   1.000
_cell.length_b   1.000
_cell.length_c   1.000
_cell.angle_alpha   90.00
_cell.angle_beta   90.00
_cell.angle_gamma   90.00
#
_symmetry.space_group_name_H-M   'P 1'
#
loop_
_entity.id
_entity.type
_entity.pdbx_description
1 polymer ?
#
loop_
_entity_poly.entity_id
_entity_poly.type
_entity_poly.pdbx_seq_one_letter_code
_entity_poly.pdbx_strand_id
1 'polypeptide(L)'
;MKTTKSRKRNSVFSRIGRVVGRFFIWFGVTLLILVCGLYIFFYFVNKGPSQRVRDLFVASAKESSVGGVLADIYLSQEEIDEILSKNNTSEFTEITDIAMVKTTASASPETGIESDVIEPVTDPSLDPDGDGIDVFDVHGDTYKGKMMVVYDPSRVKVATLDYYDYDAPGLTLPKLVEKYDCVAGVNGGKYDDEIGLGSGGMPEGVVFSEGVLRFGDPDTSYDVYGFTKDNVLVVGRMTAGYAQSIGIRDAVSFGPALIVNGKSAKYSGSGSGLNPRTAIGQRENGDVLLLVIEGRQPSSLGATMGDLITVMEEFGAVNAANLDGGMSSSMVYNNEEIVSSCTLGNRAMPTAFVVEKR
;
A
#
# COMPACT_ATOMS: atom_id res chain seq x y z
N MET A 1 10.65 -5.81 75.92
CA MET A 1 9.93 -6.59 74.90
C MET A 1 9.84 -5.84 73.57
N LYS A 2 10.92 -5.19 73.07
CA LYS A 2 10.94 -4.39 71.80
C LYS A 2 11.93 -4.88 70.73
N THR A 3 12.70 -5.95 70.95
CA THR A 3 13.80 -6.36 70.07
C THR A 3 13.46 -7.49 69.07
N THR A 4 12.35 -8.20 69.27
CA THR A 4 12.01 -9.36 68.40
C THR A 4 11.26 -9.01 67.13
N LYS A 5 10.57 -7.86 67.04
CA LYS A 5 9.83 -7.42 65.78
C LYS A 5 10.74 -6.86 64.71
N SER A 6 11.84 -6.22 65.08
CA SER A 6 12.81 -5.63 64.14
C SER A 6 13.60 -6.70 63.35
N ARG A 7 14.01 -7.79 64.02
CA ARG A 7 14.79 -8.88 63.43
C ARG A 7 13.97 -9.70 62.38
N LYS A 8 12.67 -9.91 62.61
CA LYS A 8 11.77 -10.60 61.64
C LYS A 8 11.51 -9.76 60.38
N ARG A 9 11.36 -8.44 60.52
CA ARG A 9 11.11 -7.52 59.39
C ARG A 9 12.30 -7.44 58.44
N ASN A 10 13.53 -7.36 58.96
CA ASN A 10 14.77 -7.38 58.16
C ASN A 10 14.97 -8.73 57.41
N SER A 11 14.54 -9.86 57.96
CA SER A 11 14.63 -11.17 57.32
C SER A 11 13.64 -11.32 56.16
N VAL A 12 12.45 -10.70 56.24
CA VAL A 12 11.45 -10.68 55.19
C VAL A 12 11.93 -9.81 54.03
N PHE A 13 12.41 -8.60 54.30
CA PHE A 13 12.99 -7.72 53.26
C PHE A 13 14.18 -8.36 52.54
N SER A 14 15.05 -9.08 53.26
CA SER A 14 16.18 -9.77 52.60
C SER A 14 15.75 -11.01 51.80
N ARG A 15 14.62 -11.64 52.13
CA ARG A 15 14.02 -12.71 51.27
C ARG A 15 13.37 -12.15 50.04
N ILE A 16 12.60 -11.07 50.17
CA ILE A 16 12.00 -10.36 49.01
C ILE A 16 13.10 -9.86 48.09
N GLY A 17 14.14 -9.21 48.59
CA GLY A 17 15.28 -8.76 47.79
C GLY A 17 15.97 -9.88 47.00
N ARG A 18 16.10 -11.08 47.62
CA ARG A 18 16.67 -12.25 46.93
C ARG A 18 15.74 -12.82 45.84
N VAL A 19 14.43 -12.82 46.05
CA VAL A 19 13.45 -13.27 45.06
C VAL A 19 13.42 -12.30 43.90
N VAL A 20 13.36 -11.00 44.16
CA VAL A 20 13.40 -9.95 43.12
C VAL A 20 14.72 -10.00 42.34
N GLY A 21 15.86 -10.15 43.04
CA GLY A 21 17.16 -10.29 42.39
C GLY A 21 17.24 -11.52 41.46
N ARG A 22 16.71 -12.68 41.92
CA ARG A 22 16.63 -13.89 41.07
C ARG A 22 15.72 -13.69 39.87
N PHE A 23 14.58 -13.01 40.05
CA PHE A 23 13.68 -12.68 38.94
C PHE A 23 14.41 -11.86 37.87
N PHE A 24 15.13 -10.81 38.24
CA PHE A 24 15.89 -9.99 37.26
C PHE A 24 17.03 -10.78 36.60
N ILE A 25 17.70 -11.68 37.34
CA ILE A 25 18.74 -12.54 36.71
C ILE A 25 18.10 -13.48 35.68
N TRP A 26 17.03 -14.18 36.06
CA TRP A 26 16.33 -15.06 35.10
C TRP A 26 15.76 -14.29 33.92
N PHE A 27 15.16 -13.13 34.13
CA PHE A 27 14.69 -12.24 33.07
C PHE A 27 15.83 -11.83 32.14
N GLY A 28 16.97 -11.41 32.71
CA GLY A 28 18.15 -11.05 31.90
C GLY A 28 18.72 -12.22 31.11
N VAL A 29 18.80 -13.41 31.71
CA VAL A 29 19.24 -14.63 31.01
C VAL A 29 18.28 -15.02 29.90
N THR A 30 16.98 -14.97 30.14
CA THR A 30 15.96 -15.26 29.13
C THR A 30 16.04 -14.27 27.96
N LEU A 31 16.17 -12.98 28.28
CA LEU A 31 16.33 -11.92 27.27
C LEU A 31 17.61 -12.13 26.43
N LEU A 32 18.72 -12.46 27.09
CA LEU A 32 19.98 -12.77 26.39
C LEU A 32 19.84 -13.96 25.45
N ILE A 33 19.18 -15.05 25.90
CA ILE A 33 18.94 -16.23 25.06
C ILE A 33 18.06 -15.85 23.85
N LEU A 34 17.02 -15.05 24.05
CA LEU A 34 16.18 -14.56 22.95
C LEU A 34 16.96 -13.71 21.94
N VAL A 35 17.76 -12.76 22.41
CA VAL A 35 18.60 -11.92 21.55
C VAL A 35 19.61 -12.75 20.77
N CYS A 36 20.32 -13.68 21.44
CA CYS A 36 21.25 -14.58 20.77
C CYS A 36 20.52 -15.48 19.74
N GLY A 37 19.35 -16.00 20.09
CA GLY A 37 18.54 -16.84 19.19
C GLY A 37 18.10 -16.07 17.94
N LEU A 38 17.63 -14.82 18.11
CA LEU A 38 17.28 -13.93 16.98
C LEU A 38 18.51 -13.60 16.12
N TYR A 39 19.65 -13.29 16.76
CA TYR A 39 20.89 -13.03 16.03
C TYR A 39 21.31 -14.23 15.17
N ILE A 40 21.29 -15.43 15.73
CA ILE A 40 21.61 -16.67 15.00
C ILE A 40 20.60 -16.93 13.88
N PHE A 41 19.31 -16.74 14.14
CA PHE A 41 18.25 -16.89 13.15
C PHE A 41 18.50 -15.98 11.93
N PHE A 42 18.67 -14.67 12.15
CA PHE A 42 18.93 -13.73 11.07
C PHE A 42 20.29 -13.94 10.39
N TYR A 43 21.30 -14.47 11.11
CA TYR A 43 22.54 -14.91 10.48
C TYR A 43 22.27 -16.00 9.43
N PHE A 44 21.46 -17.02 9.76
CA PHE A 44 21.11 -18.08 8.81
C PHE A 44 20.22 -17.59 7.67
N VAL A 45 19.35 -16.63 7.89
CA VAL A 45 18.55 -15.99 6.84
C VAL A 45 19.47 -15.30 5.83
N ASN A 46 20.47 -14.54 6.30
CA ASN A 46 21.32 -13.70 5.44
C ASN A 46 22.54 -14.43 4.87
N LYS A 47 23.11 -15.39 5.58
CA LYS A 47 24.34 -16.12 5.19
C LYS A 47 24.13 -17.64 4.98
N GLY A 48 22.88 -18.09 5.07
CA GLY A 48 22.52 -19.50 4.84
C GLY A 48 22.48 -19.87 3.35
N PRO A 49 22.17 -21.15 3.04
CA PRO A 49 22.32 -21.69 1.68
C PRO A 49 21.25 -21.21 0.69
N SER A 50 20.12 -20.66 1.16
CA SER A 50 19.01 -20.23 0.29
C SER A 50 19.16 -18.78 -0.14
N GLN A 51 19.64 -18.56 -1.36
CA GLN A 51 19.72 -17.22 -1.95
C GLN A 51 18.34 -16.56 -2.05
N ARG A 52 17.30 -17.31 -2.43
CA ARG A 52 15.93 -16.77 -2.53
C ARG A 52 15.40 -16.23 -1.21
N VAL A 53 15.63 -16.94 -0.08
CA VAL A 53 15.20 -16.47 1.24
C VAL A 53 15.95 -15.21 1.65
N ARG A 54 17.27 -15.18 1.42
CA ARG A 54 18.10 -14.01 1.67
C ARG A 54 17.61 -12.81 0.88
N ASP A 55 17.46 -12.97 -0.44
CA ASP A 55 17.15 -11.88 -1.36
C ASP A 55 15.76 -11.30 -1.06
N LEU A 56 14.75 -12.15 -0.81
CA LEU A 56 13.42 -11.70 -0.35
C LEU A 56 13.48 -10.99 1.01
N PHE A 57 14.25 -11.51 1.96
CA PHE A 57 14.39 -10.87 3.27
C PHE A 57 15.04 -9.49 3.14
N VAL A 58 16.15 -9.38 2.40
CA VAL A 58 16.86 -8.10 2.20
C VAL A 58 15.98 -7.08 1.49
N ALA A 59 15.32 -7.47 0.39
CA ALA A 59 14.40 -6.59 -0.32
C ALA A 59 13.24 -6.13 0.58
N SER A 60 12.61 -7.05 1.34
CA SER A 60 11.53 -6.71 2.26
C SER A 60 11.98 -5.78 3.40
N ALA A 61 13.18 -6.03 3.95
CA ALA A 61 13.74 -5.23 5.03
C ALA A 61 14.07 -3.81 4.55
N LYS A 62 14.66 -3.66 3.36
CA LYS A 62 15.05 -2.35 2.79
C LYS A 62 13.87 -1.50 2.34
N GLU A 63 12.75 -2.12 1.97
CA GLU A 63 11.50 -1.40 1.69
C GLU A 63 10.74 -0.99 2.96
N SER A 64 11.21 -1.40 4.16
CA SER A 64 10.60 -1.07 5.44
C SER A 64 11.41 0.00 6.16
N SER A 65 10.76 1.04 6.67
CA SER A 65 11.41 2.15 7.39
C SER A 65 12.30 1.70 8.57
N VAL A 66 11.94 0.62 9.25
CA VAL A 66 12.67 0.11 10.44
C VAL A 66 13.49 -1.14 10.11
N GLY A 67 13.07 -1.93 9.14
CA GLY A 67 13.66 -3.24 8.82
C GLY A 67 15.04 -3.17 8.17
N GLY A 68 15.37 -2.09 7.50
CA GLY A 68 16.62 -1.93 6.74
C GLY A 68 17.89 -2.19 7.54
N VAL A 69 17.88 -1.81 8.81
CA VAL A 69 19.01 -2.02 9.72
C VAL A 69 19.34 -3.52 9.93
N LEU A 70 18.35 -4.40 9.85
CA LEU A 70 18.55 -5.84 10.05
C LEU A 70 19.39 -6.48 8.93
N ALA A 71 19.30 -5.98 7.71
CA ALA A 71 20.16 -6.42 6.62
C ALA A 71 21.60 -5.91 6.80
N ASP A 72 21.77 -4.64 7.22
CA ASP A 72 23.08 -3.98 7.40
C ASP A 72 23.96 -4.64 8.48
N ILE A 73 23.36 -5.34 9.46
CA ILE A 73 24.10 -6.07 10.50
C ILE A 73 24.90 -7.26 9.90
N TYR A 74 24.42 -7.87 8.82
CA TYR A 74 24.95 -9.15 8.30
C TYR A 74 25.59 -9.04 6.92
N LEU A 75 25.21 -8.03 6.13
CA LEU A 75 25.61 -7.85 4.75
C LEU A 75 26.30 -6.50 4.55
N SER A 76 27.27 -6.46 3.63
CA SER A 76 27.86 -5.20 3.18
C SER A 76 26.87 -4.44 2.29
N GLN A 77 27.06 -3.12 2.16
CA GLN A 77 26.25 -2.31 1.27
C GLN A 77 26.32 -2.81 -0.19
N GLU A 78 27.51 -3.27 -0.63
CA GLU A 78 27.70 -3.82 -1.98
C GLU A 78 26.87 -5.10 -2.20
N GLU A 79 26.85 -6.01 -1.21
CA GLU A 79 25.99 -7.22 -1.25
C GLU A 79 24.51 -6.87 -1.31
N ILE A 80 24.09 -5.87 -0.55
CA ILE A 80 22.69 -5.38 -0.51
C ILE A 80 22.31 -4.78 -1.86
N ASP A 81 23.15 -3.88 -2.40
CA ASP A 81 22.92 -3.21 -3.69
C ASP A 81 22.85 -4.23 -4.83
N GLU A 82 23.72 -5.26 -4.80
CA GLU A 82 23.66 -6.37 -5.75
C GLU A 82 22.33 -7.13 -5.67
N ILE A 83 21.84 -7.41 -4.46
CA ILE A 83 20.55 -8.11 -4.25
C ILE A 83 19.41 -7.24 -4.77
N LEU A 84 19.35 -5.95 -4.41
CA LEU A 84 18.31 -5.04 -4.83
C LEU A 84 18.29 -4.85 -6.35
N SER A 85 19.46 -4.75 -6.99
CA SER A 85 19.54 -4.63 -8.45
C SER A 85 19.01 -5.85 -9.20
N LYS A 86 19.02 -7.03 -8.58
CA LYS A 86 18.50 -8.28 -9.13
C LYS A 86 17.01 -8.52 -8.81
N ASN A 87 16.42 -7.70 -7.94
CA ASN A 87 15.02 -7.79 -7.50
C ASN A 87 14.34 -6.44 -7.65
N ASN A 88 14.18 -5.97 -8.87
CA ASN A 88 13.55 -4.70 -9.17
C ASN A 88 12.50 -4.80 -10.27
N THR A 89 11.66 -3.78 -10.36
CA THR A 89 10.65 -3.61 -11.41
C THR A 89 11.11 -2.49 -12.33
N SER A 90 11.00 -2.70 -13.64
CA SER A 90 11.37 -1.68 -14.63
C SER A 90 10.35 -0.54 -14.67
N GLU A 91 10.83 0.67 -14.86
CA GLU A 91 9.98 1.83 -15.09
C GLU A 91 9.46 1.84 -16.55
N PHE A 92 8.25 2.38 -16.72
CA PHE A 92 7.70 2.68 -18.04
C PHE A 92 8.19 4.05 -18.52
N THR A 93 8.45 4.14 -19.82
CA THR A 93 8.72 5.42 -20.51
C THR A 93 7.47 5.97 -21.21
N GLU A 94 6.48 5.13 -21.44
CA GLU A 94 5.18 5.50 -22.02
C GLU A 94 4.16 5.79 -20.92
N ILE A 95 3.15 6.60 -21.27
CA ILE A 95 2.01 6.90 -20.42
C ILE A 95 0.76 6.21 -20.99
N THR A 96 -0.29 6.13 -20.19
CA THR A 96 -1.59 5.57 -20.62
C THR A 96 -2.08 6.27 -21.91
N ASP A 97 -2.44 5.47 -22.91
CA ASP A 97 -3.25 5.89 -24.05
C ASP A 97 -4.73 5.91 -23.61
N ILE A 98 -5.28 7.11 -23.45
CA ILE A 98 -6.67 7.31 -23.00
C ILE A 98 -7.72 6.71 -23.93
N ALA A 99 -7.37 6.41 -25.20
CA ALA A 99 -8.28 5.77 -26.14
C ALA A 99 -8.46 4.25 -25.92
N MET A 100 -7.60 3.63 -25.09
CA MET A 100 -7.69 2.19 -24.81
C MET A 100 -8.81 1.79 -23.85
N VAL A 101 -9.34 2.74 -23.09
CA VAL A 101 -10.41 2.47 -22.12
C VAL A 101 -11.73 3.01 -22.66
N LYS A 102 -12.71 2.16 -22.77
CA LYS A 102 -14.06 2.50 -23.26
C LYS A 102 -14.96 2.83 -22.08
N THR A 103 -14.94 4.06 -21.63
CA THR A 103 -15.91 4.52 -20.61
C THR A 103 -17.20 4.99 -21.29
N THR A 104 -18.33 4.91 -20.55
CA THR A 104 -19.62 5.42 -21.03
C THR A 104 -19.59 6.91 -21.39
N ALA A 105 -18.63 7.68 -20.88
CA ALA A 105 -18.40 9.08 -21.23
C ALA A 105 -17.79 9.26 -22.64
N SER A 106 -17.16 8.24 -23.22
CA SER A 106 -16.54 8.31 -24.55
C SER A 106 -17.51 8.18 -25.71
N ALA A 107 -18.79 7.96 -25.46
CA ALA A 107 -19.85 7.94 -26.47
C ALA A 107 -20.26 9.37 -26.85
N SER A 108 -19.45 10.07 -27.67
CA SER A 108 -19.88 11.32 -28.30
C SER A 108 -20.99 11.02 -29.34
N PRO A 109 -22.08 11.80 -29.37
CA PRO A 109 -23.18 11.58 -30.30
C PRO A 109 -22.92 12.18 -31.68
N GLU A 110 -21.77 11.97 -32.27
CA GLU A 110 -21.49 12.40 -33.64
C GLU A 110 -20.94 11.24 -34.48
N THR A 111 -21.84 10.51 -35.08
CA THR A 111 -21.94 9.93 -36.43
C THR A 111 -22.86 8.70 -36.33
N GLY A 112 -23.96 8.70 -37.14
CA GLY A 112 -24.94 7.64 -37.19
C GLY A 112 -24.42 6.33 -37.79
N ILE A 113 -23.56 5.67 -37.07
CA ILE A 113 -23.22 4.26 -37.21
C ILE A 113 -23.76 3.65 -35.90
N GLU A 114 -24.68 2.70 -36.02
CA GLU A 114 -25.07 1.85 -34.89
C GLU A 114 -23.77 1.23 -34.31
N SER A 115 -23.22 1.87 -33.34
CA SER A 115 -22.22 1.23 -32.47
C SER A 115 -22.98 0.22 -31.66
N ASP A 116 -22.59 -1.04 -31.74
CA ASP A 116 -22.94 -2.04 -30.71
C ASP A 116 -22.68 -1.40 -29.36
N VAL A 117 -23.72 -0.91 -28.72
CA VAL A 117 -23.68 -0.46 -27.33
C VAL A 117 -23.36 -1.72 -26.56
N ILE A 118 -22.09 -1.86 -26.17
CA ILE A 118 -21.71 -2.85 -25.18
C ILE A 118 -22.40 -2.38 -23.90
N GLU A 119 -23.60 -2.89 -23.66
CA GLU A 119 -24.22 -2.77 -22.34
C GLU A 119 -23.20 -3.30 -21.33
N PRO A 120 -23.00 -2.61 -20.21
CA PRO A 120 -22.18 -3.15 -19.16
C PRO A 120 -22.65 -4.58 -18.91
N VAL A 121 -21.73 -5.55 -18.99
CA VAL A 121 -22.06 -6.96 -18.71
C VAL A 121 -22.43 -7.01 -17.24
N THR A 122 -23.70 -6.72 -16.95
CA THR A 122 -24.32 -6.98 -15.68
C THR A 122 -24.65 -8.48 -15.65
N ASP A 123 -23.63 -9.29 -15.35
CA ASP A 123 -23.90 -10.62 -14.84
C ASP A 123 -24.60 -10.42 -13.49
N PRO A 124 -25.88 -10.82 -13.33
CA PRO A 124 -26.60 -10.65 -12.05
C PRO A 124 -25.97 -11.44 -10.90
N SER A 125 -24.99 -12.30 -11.15
CA SER A 125 -24.14 -12.95 -10.14
C SER A 125 -23.04 -12.02 -9.62
N LEU A 126 -22.71 -10.96 -10.37
CA LEU A 126 -21.83 -9.86 -10.00
C LEU A 126 -22.73 -8.71 -9.51
N ASP A 127 -22.35 -8.05 -8.42
CA ASP A 127 -23.12 -6.96 -7.78
C ASP A 127 -24.51 -7.42 -7.28
N PRO A 128 -24.59 -8.45 -6.41
CA PRO A 128 -25.87 -9.03 -5.99
C PRO A 128 -26.73 -8.08 -5.13
N ASP A 129 -26.14 -7.06 -4.51
CA ASP A 129 -26.84 -6.04 -3.72
C ASP A 129 -27.13 -4.75 -4.53
N GLY A 130 -26.62 -4.66 -5.76
CA GLY A 130 -26.88 -3.57 -6.69
C GLY A 130 -26.21 -2.25 -6.32
N ASP A 131 -25.17 -2.26 -5.47
CA ASP A 131 -24.47 -1.04 -5.06
C ASP A 131 -23.35 -0.63 -6.03
N GLY A 132 -23.04 -1.47 -7.02
CA GLY A 132 -22.03 -1.24 -8.05
C GLY A 132 -20.61 -1.55 -7.59
N ILE A 133 -20.45 -2.38 -6.55
CA ILE A 133 -19.16 -2.77 -5.99
C ILE A 133 -19.16 -4.27 -5.68
N ASP A 134 -18.14 -4.98 -6.12
CA ASP A 134 -17.86 -6.34 -5.67
C ASP A 134 -16.53 -6.42 -4.93
N VAL A 135 -16.45 -7.29 -3.94
CA VAL A 135 -15.21 -7.54 -3.17
C VAL A 135 -14.86 -9.02 -3.21
N PHE A 136 -13.71 -9.33 -3.77
CA PHE A 136 -13.18 -10.68 -3.93
C PHE A 136 -12.02 -10.93 -2.98
N ASP A 137 -11.95 -12.13 -2.40
CA ASP A 137 -10.77 -12.58 -1.69
C ASP A 137 -9.65 -12.92 -2.67
N VAL A 138 -8.43 -12.43 -2.39
CA VAL A 138 -7.23 -12.69 -3.18
C VAL A 138 -6.19 -13.35 -2.27
N HIS A 139 -5.56 -14.41 -2.76
CA HIS A 139 -4.54 -15.11 -2.01
C HIS A 139 -3.48 -15.74 -2.92
N GLY A 140 -2.27 -15.81 -2.41
CA GLY A 140 -1.14 -16.53 -3.00
C GLY A 140 -0.38 -17.29 -1.93
N ASP A 141 0.80 -17.81 -2.28
CA ASP A 141 1.60 -18.62 -1.37
C ASP A 141 2.04 -17.86 -0.10
N THR A 142 2.24 -16.54 -0.21
CA THR A 142 2.78 -15.70 0.86
C THR A 142 1.83 -14.62 1.33
N TYR A 143 0.70 -14.43 0.67
CA TYR A 143 -0.19 -13.31 0.92
C TYR A 143 -1.67 -13.68 0.84
N LYS A 144 -2.47 -12.86 1.49
CA LYS A 144 -3.91 -12.74 1.31
C LYS A 144 -4.29 -11.26 1.28
N GLY A 145 -5.42 -10.97 0.68
CA GLY A 145 -5.94 -9.61 0.54
C GLY A 145 -7.32 -9.60 -0.08
N LYS A 146 -7.72 -8.44 -0.55
CA LYS A 146 -9.00 -8.26 -1.24
C LYS A 146 -8.84 -7.39 -2.47
N MET A 147 -9.58 -7.74 -3.52
CA MET A 147 -9.80 -6.93 -4.70
C MET A 147 -11.22 -6.38 -4.64
N MET A 148 -11.34 -5.06 -4.66
CA MET A 148 -12.62 -4.37 -4.85
C MET A 148 -12.73 -3.96 -6.31
N VAL A 149 -13.84 -4.33 -6.95
CA VAL A 149 -14.20 -3.93 -8.33
C VAL A 149 -15.30 -2.89 -8.23
N VAL A 150 -15.06 -1.70 -8.78
CA VAL A 150 -16.03 -0.61 -8.84
C VAL A 150 -16.45 -0.44 -10.30
N TYR A 151 -17.71 -0.73 -10.61
CA TYR A 151 -18.23 -0.76 -11.99
C TYR A 151 -18.44 0.62 -12.61
N ASP A 152 -18.61 1.66 -11.78
CA ASP A 152 -18.71 3.04 -12.24
C ASP A 152 -17.46 3.84 -11.84
N PRO A 153 -16.52 4.07 -12.79
CA PRO A 153 -15.27 4.78 -12.50
C PRO A 153 -15.49 6.26 -12.10
N SER A 154 -16.67 6.83 -12.39
CA SER A 154 -16.98 8.22 -12.02
C SER A 154 -17.09 8.41 -10.51
N ARG A 155 -17.38 7.34 -9.77
CA ARG A 155 -17.51 7.33 -8.31
C ARG A 155 -16.16 7.32 -7.58
N VAL A 156 -15.06 6.96 -8.27
CA VAL A 156 -13.74 6.89 -7.65
C VAL A 156 -13.07 8.25 -7.67
N LYS A 157 -12.72 8.78 -6.50
CA LYS A 157 -12.14 10.12 -6.31
C LYS A 157 -10.94 10.10 -5.36
N VAL A 158 -10.16 11.17 -5.36
CA VAL A 158 -9.09 11.38 -4.38
C VAL A 158 -9.62 12.26 -3.25
N ALA A 159 -9.76 11.66 -2.06
CA ALA A 159 -9.98 12.36 -0.81
C ALA A 159 -8.68 12.98 -0.31
N THR A 160 -8.75 14.20 0.22
CA THR A 160 -7.60 14.99 0.69
C THR A 160 -7.87 15.59 2.06
N LEU A 161 -6.83 16.09 2.70
CA LEU A 161 -6.95 17.00 3.84
C LEU A 161 -7.38 18.41 3.36
N ASP A 162 -7.86 19.23 4.28
CA ASP A 162 -8.23 20.63 3.97
C ASP A 162 -7.00 21.49 3.67
N TYR A 163 -5.88 21.18 4.31
CA TYR A 163 -4.56 21.77 4.07
C TYR A 163 -3.47 20.75 4.39
N TYR A 164 -2.27 20.96 3.89
CA TYR A 164 -1.10 20.13 4.12
C TYR A 164 -0.08 20.85 4.97
N ASP A 165 0.45 20.19 6.00
CA ASP A 165 1.46 20.72 6.89
C ASP A 165 2.26 19.56 7.53
N TYR A 166 3.56 19.75 7.76
CA TYR A 166 4.42 18.75 8.40
C TYR A 166 4.01 18.43 9.84
N ASP A 167 3.49 19.45 10.55
CA ASP A 167 3.07 19.32 11.94
C ASP A 167 1.57 18.96 12.09
N ALA A 168 0.80 19.02 10.99
CA ALA A 168 -0.61 18.68 11.02
C ALA A 168 -0.80 17.14 10.92
N PRO A 169 -1.71 16.55 11.69
CA PRO A 169 -2.00 15.13 11.55
C PRO A 169 -2.78 14.87 10.26
N GLY A 170 -2.40 13.81 9.55
CA GLY A 170 -3.25 13.21 8.52
C GLY A 170 -4.53 12.61 9.12
N LEU A 171 -5.32 11.97 8.29
CA LEU A 171 -6.51 11.23 8.70
C LEU A 171 -6.32 9.74 8.42
N THR A 172 -6.90 8.88 9.24
CA THR A 172 -6.98 7.45 8.94
C THR A 172 -7.95 7.23 7.78
N LEU A 173 -7.79 6.13 7.03
CA LEU A 173 -8.67 5.82 5.90
C LEU A 173 -10.17 5.87 6.27
N PRO A 174 -10.64 5.25 7.39
CA PRO A 174 -12.06 5.36 7.77
C PRO A 174 -12.53 6.81 7.93
N LYS A 175 -11.67 7.70 8.47
CA LYS A 175 -12.02 9.12 8.63
C LYS A 175 -12.02 9.89 7.31
N LEU A 176 -11.17 9.53 6.34
CA LEU A 176 -11.21 10.10 4.99
C LEU A 176 -12.50 9.67 4.26
N VAL A 177 -12.87 8.39 4.34
CA VAL A 177 -14.11 7.86 3.77
C VAL A 177 -15.34 8.56 4.39
N GLU A 178 -15.38 8.71 5.72
CA GLU A 178 -16.42 9.43 6.45
C GLU A 178 -16.48 10.92 6.06
N LYS A 179 -15.33 11.61 6.01
CA LYS A 179 -15.22 13.04 5.64
C LYS A 179 -15.82 13.34 4.27
N TYR A 180 -15.65 12.44 3.31
CA TYR A 180 -16.16 12.56 1.95
C TYR A 180 -17.55 11.94 1.74
N ASP A 181 -18.19 11.45 2.80
CA ASP A 181 -19.49 10.74 2.76
C ASP A 181 -19.50 9.59 1.74
N CYS A 182 -18.40 8.86 1.66
CA CYS A 182 -18.18 7.76 0.74
C CYS A 182 -18.55 6.40 1.36
N VAL A 183 -18.73 5.37 0.52
CA VAL A 183 -19.07 4.00 0.96
C VAL A 183 -17.84 3.12 1.12
N ALA A 184 -16.79 3.42 0.36
CA ALA A 184 -15.57 2.60 0.33
C ALA A 184 -14.33 3.45 0.08
N GLY A 185 -13.15 2.83 0.24
CA GLY A 185 -11.88 3.44 -0.16
C GLY A 185 -10.68 2.59 0.18
N VAL A 186 -9.55 2.99 -0.40
CA VAL A 186 -8.20 2.49 -0.11
C VAL A 186 -7.26 3.66 0.14
N ASN A 187 -6.13 3.42 0.82
CA ASN A 187 -5.09 4.42 0.98
C ASN A 187 -4.59 4.99 -0.36
N GLY A 188 -4.04 6.19 -0.33
CA GLY A 188 -3.65 6.93 -1.53
C GLY A 188 -2.16 6.87 -1.85
N GLY A 189 -1.59 8.04 -2.16
CA GLY A 189 -0.22 8.22 -2.62
C GLY A 189 0.81 8.36 -1.52
N LYS A 190 2.03 8.69 -1.97
CA LYS A 190 3.20 8.90 -1.13
C LYS A 190 3.02 10.11 -0.21
N TYR A 191 3.57 10.02 0.99
CA TYR A 191 3.63 11.13 1.94
C TYR A 191 4.90 11.06 2.78
N ASP A 192 5.27 12.21 3.35
CA ASP A 192 6.40 12.31 4.25
C ASP A 192 6.13 11.55 5.55
N ASP A 193 6.98 10.57 5.77
CA ASP A 193 6.90 9.65 6.89
C ASP A 193 8.29 9.42 7.49
N GLU A 194 8.88 10.49 8.03
CA GLU A 194 10.21 10.40 8.64
C GLU A 194 10.32 9.20 9.60
N ILE A 195 11.02 8.17 9.16
CA ILE A 195 11.33 6.94 9.92
C ILE A 195 10.07 6.21 10.45
N GLY A 196 8.90 6.34 9.79
CA GLY A 196 7.67 5.72 10.25
C GLY A 196 6.99 6.46 11.40
N LEU A 197 7.42 7.66 11.74
CA LEU A 197 6.91 8.51 12.82
C LEU A 197 6.25 9.79 12.33
N GLY A 198 6.14 9.98 11.00
CA GLY A 198 5.52 11.15 10.41
C GLY A 198 4.07 11.34 10.81
N SER A 199 3.62 12.60 10.80
CA SER A 199 2.23 12.98 11.16
C SER A 199 1.20 12.49 10.15
N GLY A 200 1.63 12.16 8.92
CA GLY A 200 0.75 11.83 7.78
C GLY A 200 0.03 13.05 7.19
N GLY A 201 0.47 14.27 7.51
CA GLY A 201 -0.16 15.51 7.06
C GLY A 201 0.40 16.08 5.76
N MET A 202 1.58 15.63 5.29
CA MET A 202 2.26 16.18 4.13
C MET A 202 2.42 15.14 3.02
N PRO A 203 1.77 15.31 1.85
CA PRO A 203 1.99 14.42 0.70
C PRO A 203 3.36 14.66 0.06
N GLU A 204 3.86 13.66 -0.68
CA GLU A 204 4.98 13.79 -1.59
C GLU A 204 4.52 13.60 -3.03
N GLY A 205 5.22 14.27 -3.97
CA GLY A 205 4.90 14.18 -5.40
C GLY A 205 3.80 15.13 -5.82
N VAL A 206 2.70 14.61 -6.39
CA VAL A 206 1.58 15.42 -6.86
C VAL A 206 0.25 14.92 -6.29
N VAL A 207 -0.67 15.84 -6.00
CA VAL A 207 -2.05 15.53 -5.64
C VAL A 207 -3.00 16.40 -6.46
N PHE A 208 -3.87 15.73 -7.23
CA PHE A 208 -5.04 16.34 -7.86
C PHE A 208 -6.31 15.84 -7.15
N SER A 209 -7.25 16.74 -6.91
CA SER A 209 -8.58 16.40 -6.42
C SER A 209 -9.58 17.37 -7.03
N GLU A 210 -10.66 16.82 -7.62
CA GLU A 210 -11.72 17.59 -8.29
C GLU A 210 -11.21 18.52 -9.41
N GLY A 211 -10.18 18.10 -10.16
CA GLY A 211 -9.56 18.86 -11.24
C GLY A 211 -8.62 19.99 -10.78
N VAL A 212 -8.35 20.09 -9.49
CA VAL A 212 -7.47 21.09 -8.91
C VAL A 212 -6.15 20.45 -8.48
N LEU A 213 -5.03 21.06 -8.87
CA LEU A 213 -3.71 20.73 -8.33
C LEU A 213 -3.65 21.19 -6.87
N ARG A 214 -3.77 20.23 -5.94
CA ARG A 214 -3.76 20.50 -4.49
C ARG A 214 -2.35 20.54 -3.91
N PHE A 215 -1.42 19.78 -4.52
CA PHE A 215 -0.02 19.72 -4.12
C PHE A 215 0.86 19.35 -5.31
N GLY A 216 2.10 19.87 -5.33
CA GLY A 216 3.07 19.66 -6.40
C GLY A 216 3.34 20.93 -7.21
N ASP A 217 4.41 20.88 -8.00
CA ASP A 217 4.84 21.97 -8.88
C ASP A 217 4.44 21.65 -10.34
N PRO A 218 3.79 22.58 -11.08
CA PRO A 218 3.35 22.34 -12.46
C PRO A 218 4.46 21.93 -13.43
N ASP A 219 5.69 22.42 -13.22
CA ASP A 219 6.82 22.21 -14.13
C ASP A 219 7.65 20.96 -13.76
N THR A 220 7.39 20.36 -12.59
CA THR A 220 8.09 19.18 -12.12
C THR A 220 7.40 17.89 -12.60
N SER A 221 8.22 16.89 -13.00
CA SER A 221 7.73 15.56 -13.42
C SER A 221 7.55 14.63 -12.24
N TYR A 222 6.38 14.02 -12.18
CA TYR A 222 5.98 13.05 -11.16
C TYR A 222 5.49 11.76 -11.80
N ASP A 223 5.50 10.67 -11.05
CA ASP A 223 4.68 9.52 -11.34
C ASP A 223 3.24 9.86 -10.99
N VAL A 224 2.36 9.91 -11.98
CA VAL A 224 0.96 10.36 -11.86
C VAL A 224 0.04 9.18 -12.08
N TYR A 225 -0.77 8.86 -11.06
CA TYR A 225 -1.73 7.75 -11.09
C TYR A 225 -3.10 8.28 -10.67
N GLY A 226 -4.04 8.26 -11.61
CA GLY A 226 -5.36 8.79 -11.35
C GLY A 226 -6.21 8.98 -12.59
N PHE A 227 -7.38 9.58 -12.43
CA PHE A 227 -8.42 9.62 -13.43
C PHE A 227 -8.50 10.95 -14.17
N THR A 228 -8.73 10.87 -15.47
CA THR A 228 -9.18 12.01 -16.28
C THR A 228 -10.64 12.36 -16.00
N LYS A 229 -11.11 13.49 -16.56
CA LYS A 229 -12.54 13.87 -16.56
C LYS A 229 -13.42 12.84 -17.26
N ASP A 230 -12.85 12.08 -18.19
CA ASP A 230 -13.54 11.00 -18.91
C ASP A 230 -13.46 9.66 -18.17
N ASN A 231 -13.00 9.66 -16.90
CA ASN A 231 -12.90 8.50 -16.02
C ASN A 231 -11.90 7.42 -16.50
N VAL A 232 -10.88 7.81 -17.29
CA VAL A 232 -9.79 6.92 -17.69
C VAL A 232 -8.65 7.02 -16.69
N LEU A 233 -8.19 5.87 -16.17
CA LEU A 233 -7.03 5.78 -15.30
C LEU A 233 -5.76 6.03 -16.11
N VAL A 234 -5.12 7.15 -15.86
CA VAL A 234 -3.80 7.50 -16.39
C VAL A 234 -2.73 7.01 -15.45
N VAL A 235 -1.77 6.29 -16.00
CA VAL A 235 -0.59 5.75 -15.29
C VAL A 235 0.64 6.15 -16.11
N GLY A 236 1.57 6.88 -15.47
CA GLY A 236 2.84 7.23 -16.13
C GLY A 236 3.52 8.46 -15.54
N ARG A 237 4.70 8.75 -16.04
CA ARG A 237 5.53 9.86 -15.59
C ARG A 237 5.35 11.10 -16.46
N MET A 238 4.92 12.21 -15.86
CA MET A 238 4.64 13.45 -16.56
C MET A 238 4.73 14.67 -15.63
N THR A 239 4.81 15.89 -16.22
CA THR A 239 4.70 17.10 -15.40
C THR A 239 3.28 17.30 -14.91
N ALA A 240 3.11 17.93 -13.73
CA ALA A 240 1.78 18.22 -13.21
C ALA A 240 1.00 19.18 -14.15
N GLY A 241 1.69 20.09 -14.85
CA GLY A 241 1.06 20.96 -15.84
C GLY A 241 0.55 20.16 -17.08
N TYR A 242 1.29 19.15 -17.54
CA TYR A 242 0.80 18.27 -18.59
C TYR A 242 -0.40 17.43 -18.12
N ALA A 243 -0.32 16.85 -16.91
CA ALA A 243 -1.44 16.13 -16.32
C ALA A 243 -2.71 16.97 -16.25
N GLN A 244 -2.58 18.26 -15.87
CA GLN A 244 -3.69 19.21 -15.88
C GLN A 244 -4.22 19.45 -17.30
N SER A 245 -3.33 19.57 -18.29
CA SER A 245 -3.71 19.87 -19.70
C SER A 245 -4.48 18.72 -20.36
N ILE A 246 -4.21 17.45 -19.97
CA ILE A 246 -4.96 16.29 -20.43
C ILE A 246 -6.21 15.98 -19.60
N GLY A 247 -6.56 16.88 -18.67
CA GLY A 247 -7.80 16.83 -17.92
C GLY A 247 -7.79 15.85 -16.75
N ILE A 248 -6.64 15.63 -16.09
CA ILE A 248 -6.63 14.88 -14.82
C ILE A 248 -7.56 15.57 -13.83
N ARG A 249 -8.49 14.81 -13.24
CA ARG A 249 -9.40 15.27 -12.18
C ARG A 249 -8.95 14.86 -10.78
N ASP A 250 -8.47 13.63 -10.63
CA ASP A 250 -8.08 13.04 -9.36
C ASP A 250 -6.82 12.20 -9.58
N ALA A 251 -5.72 12.49 -8.89
CA ALA A 251 -4.50 11.72 -8.99
C ALA A 251 -3.60 11.90 -7.77
N VAL A 252 -2.74 10.91 -7.56
CA VAL A 252 -1.68 10.91 -6.55
C VAL A 252 -0.37 10.42 -7.18
N SER A 253 0.75 10.60 -6.45
CA SER A 253 2.05 10.01 -6.81
C SER A 253 2.38 8.82 -5.92
N PHE A 254 2.93 7.78 -6.53
CA PHE A 254 3.66 6.69 -5.87
C PHE A 254 4.55 5.97 -6.91
N GLY A 255 4.63 4.65 -6.89
CA GLY A 255 5.35 3.84 -7.88
C GLY A 255 5.64 2.42 -7.40
N PRO A 256 6.00 1.57 -8.32
CA PRO A 256 6.06 1.75 -9.77
C PRO A 256 4.70 1.59 -10.47
N ALA A 257 4.63 1.98 -11.75
CA ALA A 257 3.58 1.53 -12.65
C ALA A 257 3.69 0.01 -12.85
N LEU A 258 2.56 -0.69 -12.88
CA LEU A 258 2.50 -2.15 -12.98
C LEU A 258 2.10 -2.61 -14.39
N ILE A 259 1.09 -1.98 -14.96
CA ILE A 259 0.58 -2.25 -16.30
C ILE A 259 0.28 -0.91 -16.98
N VAL A 260 0.74 -0.74 -18.21
CA VAL A 260 0.45 0.45 -19.05
C VAL A 260 0.09 -0.01 -20.45
N ASN A 261 -1.08 0.41 -20.92
CA ASN A 261 -1.58 0.06 -22.26
C ASN A 261 -1.60 -1.46 -22.51
N GLY A 262 -2.03 -2.24 -21.53
CA GLY A 262 -2.08 -3.71 -21.59
C GLY A 262 -0.72 -4.41 -21.56
N LYS A 263 0.38 -3.66 -21.31
CA LYS A 263 1.72 -4.23 -21.19
C LYS A 263 2.15 -4.19 -19.73
N SER A 264 2.55 -5.34 -19.20
CA SER A 264 3.05 -5.46 -17.84
C SER A 264 4.49 -4.98 -17.72
N ALA A 265 4.82 -4.39 -16.55
CA ALA A 265 6.19 -4.04 -16.21
C ALA A 265 7.07 -5.30 -16.20
N LYS A 266 8.26 -5.17 -16.75
CA LYS A 266 9.25 -6.23 -16.63
C LYS A 266 9.89 -6.15 -15.24
N TYR A 267 10.09 -7.29 -14.62
CA TYR A 267 10.77 -7.37 -13.34
C TYR A 267 11.84 -8.45 -13.34
N SER A 268 12.86 -8.27 -12.49
CA SER A 268 13.90 -9.25 -12.22
C SER A 268 13.69 -9.86 -10.84
N GLY A 269 14.02 -11.15 -10.68
CA GLY A 269 13.79 -11.88 -9.43
C GLY A 269 12.31 -11.88 -9.05
N SER A 270 11.98 -11.29 -7.91
CA SER A 270 10.60 -11.08 -7.44
C SER A 270 10.04 -9.68 -7.74
N GLY A 271 10.85 -8.80 -8.36
CA GLY A 271 10.50 -7.40 -8.59
C GLY A 271 10.60 -6.50 -7.36
N SER A 272 10.56 -7.07 -6.17
CA SER A 272 10.63 -6.37 -4.88
C SER A 272 10.66 -7.35 -3.71
N GLY A 273 10.62 -6.83 -2.48
CA GLY A 273 10.38 -7.61 -1.26
C GLY A 273 8.91 -7.92 -1.00
N LEU A 274 8.67 -8.80 -0.01
CA LEU A 274 7.35 -9.12 0.52
C LEU A 274 6.89 -8.02 1.47
N ASN A 275 5.81 -7.33 1.11
CA ASN A 275 5.23 -6.25 1.94
C ASN A 275 3.70 -6.22 1.82
N PRO A 276 2.99 -5.60 2.78
CA PRO A 276 1.62 -5.15 2.53
C PRO A 276 1.63 -4.21 1.32
N ARG A 277 0.66 -4.35 0.44
CA ARG A 277 0.60 -3.60 -0.83
C ARG A 277 -0.79 -3.05 -1.07
N THR A 278 -0.83 -1.92 -1.76
CA THR A 278 -2.06 -1.35 -2.33
C THR A 278 -1.80 -1.06 -3.80
N ALA A 279 -2.76 -1.36 -4.66
CA ALA A 279 -2.67 -1.04 -6.07
C ALA A 279 -4.02 -0.60 -6.62
N ILE A 280 -3.98 0.24 -7.65
CA ILE A 280 -5.12 0.68 -8.42
C ILE A 280 -4.98 0.20 -9.86
N GLY A 281 -6.07 -0.20 -10.48
CA GLY A 281 -6.09 -0.59 -11.90
C GLY A 281 -7.40 -0.25 -12.57
N GLN A 282 -7.44 -0.41 -13.88
CA GLN A 282 -8.65 -0.24 -14.67
C GLN A 282 -8.70 -1.26 -15.80
N ARG A 283 -9.87 -1.85 -16.02
CA ARG A 283 -10.19 -2.72 -17.15
C ARG A 283 -10.46 -1.93 -18.43
N GLU A 284 -10.46 -2.59 -19.58
CA GLU A 284 -10.82 -1.96 -20.86
C GLU A 284 -12.25 -1.41 -20.86
N ASN A 285 -13.19 -2.06 -20.18
CA ASN A 285 -14.57 -1.63 -20.05
C ASN A 285 -14.81 -0.49 -19.06
N GLY A 286 -13.76 -0.03 -18.39
CA GLY A 286 -13.81 1.08 -17.45
C GLY A 286 -13.88 0.69 -15.96
N ASP A 287 -14.16 -0.56 -15.61
CA ASP A 287 -14.21 -1.00 -14.22
C ASP A 287 -12.91 -0.68 -13.48
N VAL A 288 -13.02 -0.13 -12.30
CA VAL A 288 -11.86 0.20 -11.45
C VAL A 288 -11.56 -0.96 -10.51
N LEU A 289 -10.28 -1.27 -10.39
CA LEU A 289 -9.74 -2.33 -9.54
C LEU A 289 -8.96 -1.68 -8.39
N LEU A 290 -9.38 -1.94 -7.15
CA LEU A 290 -8.68 -1.49 -5.95
C LEU A 290 -8.23 -2.72 -5.18
N LEU A 291 -6.92 -2.98 -5.17
CA LEU A 291 -6.30 -4.15 -4.53
C LEU A 291 -5.61 -3.74 -3.24
N VAL A 292 -5.88 -4.47 -2.15
CA VAL A 292 -5.10 -4.35 -0.91
C VAL A 292 -4.68 -5.73 -0.43
N ILE A 293 -3.38 -5.90 -0.23
CA ILE A 293 -2.73 -7.11 0.27
C ILE A 293 -2.24 -6.87 1.70
N GLU A 294 -2.62 -7.76 2.61
CA GLU A 294 -2.08 -7.81 3.97
C GLU A 294 -0.61 -8.24 3.96
N GLY A 295 0.13 -7.92 5.01
CA GLY A 295 1.50 -8.41 5.14
C GLY A 295 2.07 -8.25 6.55
N ARG A 296 3.34 -8.64 6.72
CA ARG A 296 4.08 -8.53 7.99
C ARG A 296 3.39 -9.22 9.17
N GLN A 297 2.63 -10.28 8.90
CA GLN A 297 1.95 -11.10 9.89
C GLN A 297 2.03 -12.59 9.52
N PRO A 298 1.92 -13.53 10.49
CA PRO A 298 2.10 -14.95 10.23
C PRO A 298 1.13 -15.54 9.20
N SER A 299 -0.06 -14.96 9.06
CA SER A 299 -1.09 -15.38 8.10
C SER A 299 -0.90 -14.79 6.70
N SER A 300 -0.07 -13.75 6.56
CA SER A 300 0.24 -13.07 5.31
C SER A 300 1.58 -12.34 5.45
N LEU A 301 2.62 -12.85 4.80
CA LEU A 301 3.93 -12.20 4.81
C LEU A 301 3.93 -10.94 3.94
N GLY A 302 3.07 -10.90 2.94
CA GLY A 302 2.92 -9.85 1.95
C GLY A 302 3.17 -10.34 0.53
N ALA A 303 3.02 -9.42 -0.42
CA ALA A 303 3.20 -9.64 -1.85
C ALA A 303 4.41 -8.88 -2.40
N THR A 304 5.01 -9.43 -3.46
CA THR A 304 6.02 -8.78 -4.28
C THR A 304 5.36 -7.95 -5.39
N MET A 305 6.13 -7.16 -6.14
CA MET A 305 5.59 -6.46 -7.33
C MET A 305 5.19 -7.45 -8.42
N GLY A 306 5.91 -8.57 -8.57
CA GLY A 306 5.53 -9.63 -9.49
C GLY A 306 4.16 -10.23 -9.15
N ASP A 307 3.86 -10.43 -7.87
CA ASP A 307 2.55 -10.90 -7.42
C ASP A 307 1.45 -9.87 -7.74
N LEU A 308 1.70 -8.55 -7.51
CA LEU A 308 0.74 -7.51 -7.84
C LEU A 308 0.41 -7.46 -9.33
N ILE A 309 1.45 -7.55 -10.17
CA ILE A 309 1.28 -7.60 -11.63
C ILE A 309 0.39 -8.79 -12.01
N THR A 310 0.70 -9.97 -11.49
CA THR A 310 -0.07 -11.19 -11.77
C THR A 310 -1.53 -11.04 -11.36
N VAL A 311 -1.81 -10.53 -10.16
CA VAL A 311 -3.19 -10.33 -9.68
C VAL A 311 -3.93 -9.31 -10.55
N MET A 312 -3.28 -8.19 -10.92
CA MET A 312 -3.90 -7.19 -11.79
C MET A 312 -4.20 -7.74 -13.21
N GLU A 313 -3.30 -8.58 -13.76
CA GLU A 313 -3.53 -9.29 -15.04
C GLU A 313 -4.71 -10.26 -14.95
N GLU A 314 -4.78 -11.05 -13.88
CA GLU A 314 -5.89 -12.01 -13.63
C GLU A 314 -7.24 -11.30 -13.53
N PHE A 315 -7.29 -10.09 -12.98
CA PHE A 315 -8.50 -9.27 -12.93
C PHE A 315 -8.71 -8.43 -14.20
N GLY A 316 -7.87 -8.56 -15.22
CA GLY A 316 -8.05 -7.95 -16.53
C GLY A 316 -7.69 -6.46 -16.61
N ALA A 317 -6.79 -5.98 -15.77
CA ALA A 317 -6.32 -4.60 -15.84
C ALA A 317 -5.58 -4.32 -17.14
N VAL A 318 -5.91 -3.22 -17.82
CA VAL A 318 -5.14 -2.68 -18.96
C VAL A 318 -4.22 -1.54 -18.54
N ASN A 319 -4.53 -0.89 -17.43
CA ASN A 319 -3.65 0.05 -16.74
C ASN A 319 -3.66 -0.28 -15.23
N ALA A 320 -2.52 -0.28 -14.59
CA ALA A 320 -2.40 -0.48 -13.14
C ALA A 320 -1.14 0.16 -12.58
N ALA A 321 -1.23 0.61 -11.34
CA ALA A 321 -0.13 1.21 -10.60
C ALA A 321 -0.13 0.76 -9.13
N ASN A 322 1.07 0.65 -8.55
CA ASN A 322 1.24 0.46 -7.13
C ASN A 322 1.05 1.79 -6.40
N LEU A 323 0.30 1.77 -5.32
CA LEU A 323 0.08 2.88 -4.39
C LEU A 323 0.92 2.71 -3.13
N ASP A 324 0.80 3.64 -2.18
CA ASP A 324 1.50 3.51 -0.90
C ASP A 324 1.15 2.18 -0.22
N GLY A 325 2.16 1.57 0.32
CA GLY A 325 2.11 0.22 0.85
C GLY A 325 2.44 0.16 2.35
N GLY A 326 2.94 -1.00 2.76
CA GLY A 326 3.39 -1.19 4.14
C GLY A 326 2.28 -0.96 5.16
N MET A 327 2.54 -0.12 6.16
CA MET A 327 1.56 0.15 7.24
C MET A 327 0.37 1.00 6.79
N SER A 328 0.43 1.62 5.61
CA SER A 328 -0.67 2.42 5.07
C SER A 328 -1.73 1.57 4.37
N SER A 329 -1.37 0.35 3.93
CA SER A 329 -2.27 -0.53 3.17
C SER A 329 -3.54 -0.85 3.97
N SER A 330 -4.67 -0.35 3.52
CA SER A 330 -5.97 -0.59 4.15
C SER A 330 -7.11 -0.43 3.14
N MET A 331 -8.22 -1.12 3.39
CA MET A 331 -9.45 -1.05 2.61
C MET A 331 -10.66 -0.94 3.53
N VAL A 332 -11.51 0.04 3.26
CA VAL A 332 -12.78 0.26 3.95
C VAL A 332 -13.92 0.00 2.97
N TYR A 333 -14.96 -0.67 3.43
CA TYR A 333 -16.21 -0.86 2.72
C TYR A 333 -17.38 -0.92 3.70
N ASN A 334 -18.47 -0.20 3.42
CA ASN A 334 -19.67 -0.11 4.27
C ASN A 334 -19.34 0.25 5.73
N ASN A 335 -18.45 1.24 5.94
CA ASN A 335 -17.95 1.71 7.23
C ASN A 335 -17.14 0.67 8.03
N GLU A 336 -16.80 -0.47 7.44
CA GLU A 336 -15.93 -1.46 8.05
C GLU A 336 -14.56 -1.48 7.38
N GLU A 337 -13.49 -1.59 8.15
CA GLU A 337 -12.17 -1.85 7.62
C GLU A 337 -12.05 -3.36 7.34
N ILE A 338 -12.19 -3.72 6.05
CA ILE A 338 -12.21 -5.12 5.60
C ILE A 338 -10.83 -5.68 5.30
N VAL A 339 -9.81 -4.82 5.15
CA VAL A 339 -8.39 -5.19 5.08
C VAL A 339 -7.57 -4.18 5.87
N SER A 340 -6.70 -4.66 6.74
CA SER A 340 -5.70 -3.88 7.47
C SER A 340 -4.30 -4.42 7.20
N SER A 341 -3.33 -3.53 7.02
CA SER A 341 -1.95 -3.89 6.66
C SER A 341 -1.28 -4.82 7.67
N CYS A 342 -1.47 -4.54 8.95
CA CYS A 342 -0.87 -5.28 10.06
C CYS A 342 -1.58 -4.97 11.38
N THR A 343 -1.19 -5.70 12.43
CA THR A 343 -1.79 -5.61 13.78
C THR A 343 -1.46 -4.33 14.57
N LEU A 344 -0.69 -3.39 14.03
CA LEU A 344 -0.23 -2.20 14.74
C LEU A 344 -1.18 -0.99 14.63
N GLY A 345 -2.30 -1.12 13.91
CA GLY A 345 -3.33 -0.09 13.77
C GLY A 345 -3.17 0.78 12.53
N ASN A 346 -4.18 1.62 12.28
CA ASN A 346 -4.31 2.44 11.09
C ASN A 346 -3.39 3.65 11.13
N ARG A 347 -2.68 3.88 10.04
CA ARG A 347 -1.89 5.10 9.86
C ARG A 347 -2.74 6.28 9.43
N ALA A 348 -2.34 7.46 9.89
CA ALA A 348 -2.82 8.71 9.34
C ALA A 348 -2.11 8.98 8.00
N MET A 349 -2.85 9.51 7.02
CA MET A 349 -2.36 9.76 5.66
C MET A 349 -3.01 11.03 5.08
N PRO A 350 -2.40 11.68 4.09
CA PRO A 350 -2.93 12.92 3.52
C PRO A 350 -3.94 12.68 2.40
N THR A 351 -3.95 11.49 1.79
CA THR A 351 -4.79 11.17 0.63
C THR A 351 -5.31 9.74 0.68
N ALA A 352 -6.47 9.50 0.06
CA ALA A 352 -7.04 8.19 -0.19
C ALA A 352 -7.79 8.17 -1.52
N PHE A 353 -7.89 7.01 -2.17
CA PHE A 353 -8.92 6.79 -3.18
C PHE A 353 -10.19 6.35 -2.48
N VAL A 354 -11.27 7.09 -2.69
CA VAL A 354 -12.58 6.83 -2.08
C VAL A 354 -13.64 6.60 -3.15
N VAL A 355 -14.68 5.86 -2.80
CA VAL A 355 -15.79 5.50 -3.69
C VAL A 355 -17.07 6.14 -3.16
N GLU A 356 -17.65 7.03 -3.96
CA GLU A 356 -18.91 7.69 -3.61
C GLU A 356 -20.08 6.68 -3.50
N LYS A 357 -21.05 7.00 -2.68
CA LYS A 357 -22.31 6.28 -2.63
C LYS A 357 -23.02 6.37 -3.99
N ARG A 358 -23.83 5.35 -4.31
CA ARG A 358 -24.66 5.33 -5.53
C ARG A 358 -25.88 6.23 -5.40
#